data_be4053ef60bea2b8f6db6a9dac923a6e
#
_entry.id   be4053ef60bea2b8f6db6a9dac923a6e
#
_cell.length_a   1.000
_cell.length_b   1.000
_cell.length_c   1.000
_cell.angle_alpha   90.00
_cell.angle_beta   90.00
_cell.angle_gamma   90.00
#
_symmetry.space_group_name_H-M   'P 1'
#
loop_
_entity.id
_entity.type
_entity.pdbx_description
1 polymer ?
#
loop_
_entity_poly.entity_id
_entity_poly.type
_entity_poly.pdbx_seq_one_letter_code
_entity_poly.pdbx_strand_id
1 'polypeptide(L)'
;MKIIKRNGAEVPFDITKIITAVTKASDSVSGQSRLTKDQITQIAADVTDQCQALNRAVSVEEVQDMVENQLMDIKAHDVARHYITYRYVQS
;
A
#
# COMPACT_ATOMS: atom_id res chain seq x y z
N MET A 1 -1.71 11.18 12.32
CA MET A 1 -0.63 10.17 12.32
C MET A 1 0.45 10.60 11.35
N LYS A 2 1.69 10.42 11.73
CA LYS A 2 2.85 10.83 10.93
C LYS A 2 3.49 9.62 10.25
N ILE A 3 3.94 9.86 9.01
CA ILE A 3 4.73 8.89 8.25
C ILE A 3 6.17 9.40 8.17
N ILE A 4 7.12 8.50 8.43
CA ILE A 4 8.55 8.80 8.35
C ILE A 4 9.05 8.34 6.98
N LYS A 5 9.49 9.29 6.15
CA LYS A 5 10.04 9.00 4.83
C LYS A 5 11.47 8.44 4.96
N ARG A 6 11.98 7.86 3.88
CA ARG A 6 13.33 7.26 3.86
C ARG A 6 14.43 8.26 4.22
N ASN A 7 14.25 9.52 3.88
CA ASN A 7 15.20 10.58 4.24
C ASN A 7 15.03 11.11 5.68
N GLY A 8 14.15 10.49 6.46
CA GLY A 8 13.87 10.88 7.84
C GLY A 8 12.82 11.97 8.00
N ALA A 9 12.36 12.58 6.92
CA ALA A 9 11.34 13.63 7.00
C ALA A 9 10.00 13.03 7.44
N GLU A 10 9.26 13.78 8.25
CA GLU A 10 7.93 13.37 8.71
C GLU A 10 6.87 14.11 7.89
N VAL A 11 5.89 13.36 7.42
CA VAL A 11 4.75 13.89 6.66
C VAL A 11 3.45 13.32 7.23
N PRO A 12 2.32 14.00 7.03
CA PRO A 12 1.03 13.45 7.44
C PRO A 12 0.71 12.17 6.65
N PHE A 13 0.04 11.22 7.33
CA PHE A 13 -0.49 10.05 6.64
C PHE A 13 -1.54 10.48 5.62
N ASP A 14 -1.47 9.91 4.42
CA ASP A 14 -2.38 10.21 3.32
C ASP A 14 -2.82 8.91 2.67
N ILE A 15 -4.06 8.50 2.95
CA ILE A 15 -4.63 7.25 2.44
C ILE A 15 -4.70 7.24 0.90
N THR A 16 -4.82 8.40 0.26
CA THR A 16 -4.91 8.47 -1.19
C THR A 16 -3.64 7.98 -1.87
N LYS A 17 -2.49 8.10 -1.20
CA LYS A 17 -1.22 7.59 -1.74
C LYS A 17 -1.22 6.07 -1.81
N ILE A 18 -1.81 5.40 -0.83
CA ILE A 18 -1.96 3.94 -0.85
C ILE A 18 -2.90 3.54 -1.98
N ILE A 19 -4.05 4.19 -2.09
CA ILE A 19 -5.04 3.92 -3.12
C ILE A 19 -4.41 4.08 -4.51
N THR A 20 -3.69 5.17 -4.74
CA THR A 20 -3.03 5.44 -6.02
C THR A 20 -2.00 4.38 -6.36
N ALA A 21 -1.14 4.01 -5.40
CA ALA A 21 -0.08 3.02 -5.64
C ALA A 21 -0.66 1.64 -5.95
N VAL A 22 -1.67 1.21 -5.19
CA VAL A 22 -2.30 -0.11 -5.41
C VAL A 22 -3.09 -0.10 -6.73
N THR A 23 -3.75 1.00 -7.07
CA THR A 23 -4.45 1.15 -8.35
C THR A 23 -3.49 1.01 -9.53
N LYS A 24 -2.33 1.67 -9.45
CA LYS A 24 -1.31 1.55 -10.51
C LYS A 24 -0.82 0.12 -10.67
N ALA A 25 -0.56 -0.56 -9.56
CA ALA A 25 -0.13 -1.95 -9.60
C ALA A 25 -1.23 -2.85 -10.20
N SER A 26 -2.48 -2.62 -9.82
CA SER A 26 -3.63 -3.36 -10.35
C SER A 26 -3.81 -3.14 -11.84
N ASP A 27 -3.66 -1.90 -12.30
CA ASP A 27 -3.81 -1.57 -13.73
C ASP A 27 -2.69 -2.17 -14.60
N SER A 28 -1.61 -2.60 -13.98
CA SER A 28 -0.48 -3.22 -14.71
C SER A 28 -0.68 -4.70 -15.00
N VAL A 29 -1.72 -5.33 -14.46
CA VAL A 29 -2.00 -6.75 -14.71
C VAL A 29 -3.20 -6.91 -15.65
N SER A 30 -3.41 -8.15 -16.16
CA SER A 30 -4.51 -8.43 -17.06
C SER A 30 -5.86 -8.38 -16.34
N GLY A 31 -6.95 -8.18 -17.11
CA GLY A 31 -8.26 -7.85 -16.58
C GLY A 31 -8.79 -8.70 -15.44
N GLN A 32 -8.64 -10.03 -15.53
CA GLN A 32 -9.16 -10.93 -14.49
C GLN A 32 -8.36 -10.87 -13.20
N SER A 33 -7.09 -10.47 -13.27
CA SER A 33 -6.22 -10.36 -12.10
C SER A 33 -6.30 -8.99 -11.44
N ARG A 34 -6.99 -8.04 -12.05
CA ARG A 34 -7.15 -6.70 -11.49
C ARG A 34 -8.05 -6.72 -10.27
N LEU A 35 -7.73 -5.84 -9.34
CA LEU A 35 -8.57 -5.63 -8.16
C LEU A 35 -9.76 -4.74 -8.51
N THR A 36 -10.86 -4.94 -7.80
CA THR A 36 -11.98 -4.01 -7.85
C THR A 36 -11.66 -2.77 -7.03
N LYS A 37 -12.42 -1.71 -7.29
CA LYS A 37 -12.33 -0.48 -6.49
C LYS A 37 -12.57 -0.76 -5.00
N ASP A 38 -13.53 -1.61 -4.70
CA ASP A 38 -13.87 -1.97 -3.32
C ASP A 38 -12.73 -2.71 -2.65
N GLN A 39 -12.06 -3.62 -3.35
CA GLN A 39 -10.89 -4.32 -2.81
C GLN A 39 -9.76 -3.34 -2.51
N ILE A 40 -9.49 -2.41 -3.41
CA ILE A 40 -8.44 -1.40 -3.21
C ILE A 40 -8.76 -0.52 -2.00
N THR A 41 -10.01 -0.05 -1.91
CA THR A 41 -10.45 0.77 -0.78
C THR A 41 -10.33 0.00 0.55
N GLN A 42 -10.70 -1.28 0.55
CA GLN A 42 -10.61 -2.11 1.75
C GLN A 42 -9.16 -2.30 2.19
N ILE A 43 -8.25 -2.56 1.25
CA ILE A 43 -6.82 -2.68 1.56
C ILE A 43 -6.31 -1.38 2.21
N ALA A 44 -6.65 -0.24 1.62
CA ALA A 44 -6.23 1.06 2.16
C ALA A 44 -6.80 1.30 3.56
N ALA A 45 -8.06 0.94 3.80
CA ALA A 45 -8.69 1.07 5.11
C ALA A 45 -8.02 0.16 6.14
N ASP A 46 -7.75 -1.09 5.79
CA ASP A 46 -7.11 -2.05 6.70
C ASP A 46 -5.70 -1.61 7.07
N VAL A 47 -4.92 -1.12 6.10
CA VAL A 47 -3.58 -0.59 6.36
C VAL A 47 -3.65 0.64 7.27
N THR A 48 -4.62 1.52 7.03
CA THR A 48 -4.84 2.69 7.89
C THR A 48 -5.08 2.26 9.34
N ASP A 49 -5.95 1.27 9.54
CA ASP A 49 -6.27 0.76 10.87
C ASP A 49 -5.05 0.15 11.54
N GLN A 50 -4.25 -0.61 10.81
CA GLN A 50 -3.00 -1.20 11.33
C GLN A 50 -2.01 -0.11 11.76
N CYS A 51 -1.87 0.94 10.95
CA CYS A 51 -0.98 2.06 11.29
C CYS A 51 -1.45 2.78 12.55
N GLN A 52 -2.75 3.05 12.65
CA GLN A 52 -3.32 3.74 13.82
C GLN A 52 -3.14 2.91 15.10
N ALA A 53 -3.25 1.59 14.99
CA ALA A 53 -3.11 0.69 16.14
C ALA A 53 -1.70 0.71 16.73
N LEU A 54 -0.68 1.13 15.98
CA LEU A 54 0.68 1.21 16.47
C LEU A 54 0.91 2.38 17.45
N ASN A 55 0.05 3.39 17.42
CA ASN A 55 0.13 4.57 18.31
C ASN A 55 1.49 5.28 18.27
N ARG A 56 2.09 5.36 17.10
CA ARG A 56 3.37 6.04 16.88
C ARG A 56 3.50 6.45 15.42
N ALA A 57 4.51 7.24 15.09
CA ALA A 57 4.86 7.47 13.69
C ALA A 57 5.26 6.14 13.04
N VAL A 58 4.91 5.97 11.79
CA VAL A 58 5.11 4.72 11.04
C VAL A 58 6.00 5.04 9.84
N SER A 59 7.00 4.19 9.58
CA SER A 59 7.86 4.40 8.43
C SER A 59 7.14 4.04 7.13
N VAL A 60 7.58 4.65 6.02
CA VAL A 60 7.02 4.33 4.71
C VAL A 60 7.23 2.85 4.37
N GLU A 61 8.36 2.27 4.77
CA GLU A 61 8.63 0.84 4.54
C GLU A 61 7.65 -0.05 5.29
N GLU A 62 7.28 0.32 6.52
CA GLU A 62 6.27 -0.43 7.28
C GLU A 62 4.92 -0.40 6.57
N VAL A 63 4.52 0.77 6.05
CA VAL A 63 3.27 0.89 5.29
C VAL A 63 3.30 0.02 4.04
N GLN A 64 4.41 0.05 3.32
CA GLN A 64 4.58 -0.76 2.10
C GLN A 64 4.51 -2.25 2.40
N ASP A 65 5.13 -2.69 3.51
CA ASP A 65 5.04 -4.09 3.94
C ASP A 65 3.60 -4.49 4.28
N MET A 66 2.85 -3.62 4.95
CA MET A 66 1.45 -3.87 5.26
C MET A 66 0.61 -4.03 3.99
N VAL A 67 0.85 -3.18 2.98
CA VAL A 67 0.15 -3.28 1.69
C VAL A 67 0.48 -4.61 1.00
N GLU A 68 1.76 -4.97 0.93
CA GLU A 68 2.16 -6.24 0.33
C GLU A 68 1.50 -7.42 1.02
N ASN A 69 1.48 -7.43 2.35
CA ASN A 69 0.87 -8.51 3.12
C ASN A 69 -0.63 -8.61 2.84
N GLN A 70 -1.33 -7.48 2.73
CA GLN A 70 -2.76 -7.48 2.38
C GLN A 70 -2.99 -8.07 0.99
N LEU A 71 -2.16 -7.71 0.02
CA LEU A 71 -2.27 -8.23 -1.35
C LEU A 71 -2.02 -9.74 -1.37
N MET A 72 -1.04 -10.22 -0.62
CA MET A 72 -0.75 -11.65 -0.53
C MET A 72 -1.89 -12.41 0.16
N ASP A 73 -2.47 -11.84 1.21
CA ASP A 73 -3.56 -12.46 1.98
C ASP A 73 -4.79 -12.71 1.11
N ILE A 74 -5.10 -11.81 0.19
CA ILE A 74 -6.23 -12.00 -0.73
C ILE A 74 -5.82 -12.73 -2.01
N LYS A 75 -4.61 -13.31 -2.06
CA LYS A 75 -4.08 -14.07 -3.19
C LYS A 75 -3.90 -13.25 -4.47
N ALA A 76 -3.77 -11.94 -4.36
CA ALA A 76 -3.52 -11.03 -5.48
C ALA A 76 -2.01 -11.00 -5.82
N HIS A 77 -1.44 -12.16 -6.14
CA HIS A 77 0.00 -12.32 -6.31
C HIS A 77 0.56 -11.50 -7.48
N ASP A 78 -0.17 -11.41 -8.59
CA ASP A 78 0.27 -10.64 -9.75
C ASP A 78 0.33 -9.15 -9.42
N VAL A 79 -0.70 -8.64 -8.75
CA VAL A 79 -0.72 -7.24 -8.30
C VAL A 79 0.39 -6.99 -7.29
N ALA A 80 0.61 -7.93 -6.36
CA ALA A 80 1.68 -7.81 -5.37
C ALA A 80 3.06 -7.68 -6.04
N ARG A 81 3.34 -8.47 -7.08
CA ARG A 81 4.62 -8.39 -7.81
C ARG A 81 4.81 -7.02 -8.45
N HIS A 82 3.78 -6.46 -9.06
CA HIS A 82 3.85 -5.13 -9.65
C HIS A 82 4.00 -4.05 -8.58
N TYR A 83 3.34 -4.22 -7.44
CA TYR A 83 3.46 -3.28 -6.33
C TYR A 83 4.89 -3.25 -5.78
N ILE A 84 5.53 -4.42 -5.61
CA ILE A 84 6.91 -4.52 -5.15
C ILE A 84 7.85 -3.78 -6.11
N THR A 85 7.67 -3.96 -7.40
CA THR A 85 8.47 -3.26 -8.42
C THR A 85 8.24 -1.75 -8.34
N TYR A 86 6.98 -1.32 -8.21
CA TYR A 86 6.62 0.09 -8.10
C TYR A 86 7.29 0.76 -6.90
N ARG A 87 7.26 0.11 -5.72
CA ARG A 87 7.86 0.69 -4.52
C ARG A 87 9.38 0.85 -4.66
N TYR A 88 10.04 -0.04 -5.37
CA TYR A 88 11.49 0.09 -5.65
C TYR A 88 11.78 1.30 -6.51
N VAL A 89 11.00 1.50 -7.56
CA VAL A 89 11.19 2.61 -8.51
C VAL A 89 10.89 3.95 -7.84
N GLN A 90 9.87 4.00 -6.98
CA GLN A 90 9.42 5.24 -6.34
C GLN A 90 10.17 5.56 -5.05
N SER A 91 11.05 4.72 -4.63
CA SER A 91 11.86 5.01 -3.45
C SER A 91 13.04 5.91 -3.79
#